data_ac551490d781350f1037aa67547ae7cc
#
_entry.id   ac551490d781350f1037aa67547ae7cc
#
_cell.length_a   1.000
_cell.length_b   1.000
_cell.length_c   1.000
_cell.angle_alpha   90.00
_cell.angle_beta   90.00
_cell.angle_gamma   90.00
#
_symmetry.space_group_name_H-M   'P 1'
#
loop_
_entity.id
_entity.type
_entity.pdbx_description
1 polymer ?
#
loop_
_entity_poly.entity_id
_entity_poly.type
_entity_poly.pdbx_seq_one_letter_code
_entity_poly.pdbx_strand_id
1 'polypeptide(L)'
;MRSDMKTKRVLVTGASGFVGRPLVAALLRAGYAVRAVTRRQVSFPNSVETAIVPDLINPIDWNPILQGVDIVIHLAGMVHKKVPETAYSEFDHVNWLATQRLADAARKVGIERFVYISSVRSQVGASAVQIMHEQDEPSPTNQYGRSKLAAEQAVQAVGVPFTIFRPVIIYGPHPKGNMRTLLRLARSPLPLPVASVTSRRSVLAVDNLISAIIFALNNPVTIGETYLIADSKPMTIGEILTILRKLQGRSLATINVPQVIIRLSLMMFGRGDLWSRFSGDLVVDTSKLESVGWRPAVDTYDGLRAMMRAEDDKSAQP
;
A
#
# COMPACT_ATOMS: atom_id res chain seq x y z
N MET A 1 -12.14 -25.43 -29.71
CA MET A 1 -11.17 -26.07 -28.78
C MET A 1 -10.71 -24.98 -27.82
N ARG A 2 -11.27 -24.90 -26.59
CA ARG A 2 -10.63 -24.13 -25.52
C ARG A 2 -9.42 -24.94 -25.09
N SER A 3 -8.22 -24.44 -25.39
CA SER A 3 -6.97 -24.96 -24.84
C SER A 3 -7.16 -25.02 -23.31
N ASP A 4 -6.85 -26.18 -22.69
CA ASP A 4 -6.73 -26.35 -21.25
C ASP A 4 -5.54 -25.50 -20.75
N MET A 5 -5.75 -24.18 -20.68
CA MET A 5 -4.77 -23.31 -20.04
C MET A 5 -4.80 -23.62 -18.54
N LYS A 6 -3.74 -24.26 -18.06
CA LYS A 6 -3.54 -24.55 -16.65
C LYS A 6 -3.77 -23.27 -15.83
N THR A 7 -4.71 -23.31 -14.90
CA THR A 7 -4.97 -22.20 -13.99
C THR A 7 -3.69 -21.84 -13.23
N LYS A 8 -3.16 -20.64 -13.44
CA LYS A 8 -1.95 -20.16 -12.75
C LYS A 8 -2.20 -20.01 -11.27
N ARG A 9 -1.24 -20.49 -10.46
CA ARG A 9 -1.28 -20.37 -9.00
C ARG A 9 -0.47 -19.17 -8.54
N VAL A 10 -1.10 -18.31 -7.75
CA VAL A 10 -0.52 -17.09 -7.17
C VAL A 10 -0.29 -17.29 -5.68
N LEU A 11 0.95 -17.16 -5.23
CA LEU A 11 1.28 -17.08 -3.82
C LEU A 11 1.19 -15.62 -3.37
N VAL A 12 0.45 -15.36 -2.29
CA VAL A 12 0.29 -14.01 -1.72
C VAL A 12 0.81 -13.99 -0.29
N THR A 13 1.92 -13.31 -0.03
CA THR A 13 2.36 -13.06 1.35
C THR A 13 1.63 -11.85 1.92
N GLY A 14 1.41 -11.82 3.24
CA GLY A 14 0.61 -10.76 3.85
C GLY A 14 -0.88 -10.83 3.46
N ALA A 15 -1.35 -12.01 3.05
CA ALA A 15 -2.71 -12.26 2.56
C ALA A 15 -3.81 -11.86 3.55
N SER A 16 -3.56 -11.92 4.87
CA SER A 16 -4.51 -11.49 5.91
C SER A 16 -4.53 -9.99 6.17
N GLY A 17 -3.67 -9.23 5.50
CA GLY A 17 -3.52 -7.79 5.68
C GLY A 17 -4.60 -6.95 5.01
N PHE A 18 -4.46 -5.61 5.17
CA PHE A 18 -5.37 -4.61 4.62
C PHE A 18 -5.51 -4.70 3.09
N VAL A 19 -4.40 -4.86 2.37
CA VAL A 19 -4.38 -5.05 0.91
C VAL A 19 -4.59 -6.53 0.56
N GLY A 20 -4.06 -7.46 1.38
CA GLY A 20 -4.03 -8.88 1.05
C GLY A 20 -5.41 -9.52 0.95
N ARG A 21 -6.32 -9.25 1.91
CA ARG A 21 -7.66 -9.84 1.89
C ARG A 21 -8.46 -9.49 0.62
N PRO A 22 -8.63 -8.22 0.24
CA PRO A 22 -9.34 -7.87 -0.98
C PRO A 22 -8.59 -8.32 -2.24
N LEU A 23 -7.25 -8.36 -2.23
CA LEU A 23 -6.46 -8.90 -3.34
C LEU A 23 -6.72 -10.40 -3.56
N VAL A 24 -6.73 -11.22 -2.50
CA VAL A 24 -7.06 -12.65 -2.59
C VAL A 24 -8.43 -12.84 -3.24
N ALA A 25 -9.45 -12.10 -2.80
CA ALA A 25 -10.79 -12.15 -3.39
C ALA A 25 -10.80 -11.74 -4.87
N ALA A 26 -10.02 -10.71 -5.24
CA ALA A 26 -9.94 -10.24 -6.62
C ALA A 26 -9.21 -11.24 -7.54
N LEU A 27 -8.13 -11.89 -7.05
CA LEU A 27 -7.42 -12.93 -7.78
C LEU A 27 -8.31 -14.16 -8.07
N LEU A 28 -9.11 -14.59 -7.08
CA LEU A 28 -10.08 -15.67 -7.29
C LEU A 28 -11.12 -15.29 -8.38
N ARG A 29 -11.66 -14.07 -8.33
CA ARG A 29 -12.59 -13.59 -9.37
C ARG A 29 -11.94 -13.50 -10.74
N ALA A 30 -10.64 -13.23 -10.80
CA ALA A 30 -9.86 -13.21 -12.04
C ALA A 30 -9.45 -14.62 -12.54
N GLY A 31 -9.85 -15.69 -11.86
CA GLY A 31 -9.61 -17.07 -12.27
C GLY A 31 -8.26 -17.66 -11.84
N TYR A 32 -7.53 -17.01 -10.93
CA TYR A 32 -6.29 -17.55 -10.37
C TYR A 32 -6.57 -18.53 -9.22
N ALA A 33 -5.77 -19.60 -9.13
CA ALA A 33 -5.66 -20.36 -7.89
C ALA A 33 -4.77 -19.58 -6.92
N VAL A 34 -5.16 -19.51 -5.63
CA VAL A 34 -4.45 -18.68 -4.64
C VAL A 34 -3.92 -19.52 -3.49
N ARG A 35 -2.63 -19.34 -3.20
CA ARG A 35 -1.99 -19.80 -1.95
C ARG A 35 -1.72 -18.58 -1.08
N ALA A 36 -2.48 -18.45 0.02
CA ALA A 36 -2.37 -17.38 0.99
C ALA A 36 -1.34 -17.72 2.07
N VAL A 37 -0.30 -16.89 2.19
CA VAL A 37 0.71 -17.03 3.25
C VAL A 37 0.37 -16.12 4.42
N THR A 38 0.24 -16.70 5.61
CA THR A 38 -0.14 -16.01 6.84
C THR A 38 0.70 -16.46 8.04
N ARG A 39 0.78 -15.63 9.08
CA ARG A 39 1.48 -15.98 10.33
C ARG A 39 0.61 -16.74 11.33
N ARG A 40 -0.70 -16.71 11.15
CA ARG A 40 -1.69 -17.33 12.04
C ARG A 40 -2.79 -17.95 11.21
N GLN A 41 -3.51 -18.90 11.77
CA GLN A 41 -4.71 -19.42 11.12
C GLN A 41 -5.70 -18.28 10.86
N VAL A 42 -6.14 -18.17 9.63
CA VAL A 42 -7.09 -17.14 9.16
C VAL A 42 -8.06 -17.82 8.22
N SER A 43 -9.35 -17.52 8.39
CA SER A 43 -10.37 -18.03 7.49
C SER A 43 -10.31 -17.30 6.13
N PHE A 44 -10.23 -18.10 5.08
CA PHE A 44 -10.42 -17.74 3.68
C PHE A 44 -11.50 -18.66 3.05
N PRO A 45 -12.03 -18.35 1.86
CA PRO A 45 -12.85 -19.29 1.10
C PRO A 45 -12.14 -20.64 0.92
N ASN A 46 -12.88 -21.74 0.88
CA ASN A 46 -12.34 -23.11 0.76
C ASN A 46 -11.48 -23.33 -0.48
N SER A 47 -11.64 -22.49 -1.51
CA SER A 47 -10.82 -22.50 -2.73
C SER A 47 -9.41 -21.90 -2.55
N VAL A 48 -9.12 -21.32 -1.38
CA VAL A 48 -7.82 -20.73 -1.07
C VAL A 48 -6.98 -21.71 -0.26
N GLU A 49 -5.84 -22.08 -0.81
CA GLU A 49 -4.82 -22.85 -0.10
C GLU A 49 -4.10 -21.95 0.90
N THR A 50 -3.94 -22.37 2.14
CA THR A 50 -3.30 -21.57 3.19
C THR A 50 -1.99 -22.20 3.64
N ALA A 51 -0.90 -21.42 3.61
CA ALA A 51 0.39 -21.77 4.20
C ALA A 51 0.64 -20.88 5.42
N ILE A 52 0.90 -21.53 6.58
CA ILE A 52 1.25 -20.82 7.81
C ILE A 52 2.77 -20.80 7.93
N VAL A 53 3.33 -19.62 8.10
CA VAL A 53 4.78 -19.39 8.25
C VAL A 53 5.08 -18.66 9.55
N PRO A 54 6.26 -18.82 10.14
CA PRO A 54 6.69 -18.01 11.27
C PRO A 54 6.80 -16.53 10.93
N ASP A 55 7.17 -15.69 11.90
CA ASP A 55 7.45 -14.29 11.62
C ASP A 55 8.62 -14.16 10.63
N LEU A 56 8.49 -13.23 9.69
CA LEU A 56 9.49 -12.99 8.63
C LEU A 56 10.88 -12.57 9.15
N ILE A 57 10.98 -12.21 10.41
CA ILE A 57 12.28 -11.97 11.06
C ILE A 57 13.12 -13.24 11.07
N ASN A 58 12.50 -14.41 11.12
CA ASN A 58 13.15 -15.70 11.12
C ASN A 58 13.36 -16.23 9.69
N PRO A 59 14.36 -17.07 9.45
CA PRO A 59 14.50 -17.79 8.19
C PRO A 59 13.28 -18.70 7.93
N ILE A 60 12.80 -18.70 6.71
CA ILE A 60 11.69 -19.54 6.24
C ILE A 60 12.22 -20.40 5.09
N ASP A 61 11.95 -21.71 5.12
CA ASP A 61 12.11 -22.55 3.94
C ASP A 61 10.94 -22.33 2.98
N TRP A 62 11.21 -21.60 1.91
CA TRP A 62 10.22 -21.27 0.90
C TRP A 62 10.00 -22.39 -0.12
N ASN A 63 10.89 -23.39 -0.21
CA ASN A 63 10.80 -24.42 -1.25
C ASN A 63 9.48 -25.20 -1.23
N PRO A 64 9.00 -25.76 -0.09
CA PRO A 64 7.71 -26.45 -0.07
C PRO A 64 6.53 -25.52 -0.31
N ILE A 65 6.67 -24.24 0.09
CA ILE A 65 5.62 -23.22 -0.03
C ILE A 65 5.49 -22.75 -1.49
N LEU A 66 6.58 -22.74 -2.25
CA LEU A 66 6.62 -22.34 -3.66
C LEU A 66 6.32 -23.49 -4.64
N GLN A 67 6.19 -24.72 -4.17
CA GLN A 67 5.91 -25.86 -5.04
C GLN A 67 4.58 -25.66 -5.80
N GLY A 68 4.66 -25.72 -7.14
CA GLY A 68 3.51 -25.52 -8.02
C GLY A 68 2.94 -24.10 -8.05
N VAL A 69 3.70 -23.10 -7.58
CA VAL A 69 3.38 -21.67 -7.69
C VAL A 69 3.97 -21.15 -8.99
N ASP A 70 3.21 -20.34 -9.71
CA ASP A 70 3.64 -19.70 -10.96
C ASP A 70 3.99 -18.22 -10.72
N ILE A 71 3.32 -17.56 -9.76
CA ILE A 71 3.42 -16.13 -9.50
C ILE A 71 3.54 -15.87 -7.99
N VAL A 72 4.38 -14.91 -7.60
CA VAL A 72 4.50 -14.44 -6.22
C VAL A 72 4.07 -12.97 -6.15
N ILE A 73 3.16 -12.64 -5.20
CA ILE A 73 2.83 -11.26 -4.82
C ILE A 73 3.25 -11.05 -3.37
N HIS A 74 4.27 -10.21 -3.17
CA HIS A 74 4.85 -9.98 -1.86
C HIS A 74 4.33 -8.67 -1.26
N LEU A 75 3.30 -8.78 -0.38
CA LEU A 75 2.70 -7.65 0.37
C LEU A 75 3.20 -7.59 1.81
N ALA A 76 3.77 -8.69 2.33
CA ALA A 76 4.19 -8.76 3.72
C ALA A 76 5.33 -7.78 3.98
N GLY A 77 5.24 -7.09 5.11
CA GLY A 77 6.26 -6.14 5.55
C GLY A 77 5.83 -5.41 6.81
N MET A 78 6.79 -4.82 7.49
CA MET A 78 6.60 -4.00 8.67
C MET A 78 6.47 -2.53 8.24
N VAL A 79 5.39 -1.84 8.66
CA VAL A 79 5.11 -0.44 8.29
C VAL A 79 5.13 0.49 9.50
N HIS A 80 4.50 0.09 10.58
CA HIS A 80 4.29 0.92 11.78
C HIS A 80 4.74 0.19 13.05
N LYS A 81 5.97 0.41 13.43
CA LYS A 81 6.43 0.15 14.79
C LYS A 81 7.13 1.42 15.26
N LYS A 82 6.73 1.96 16.43
CA LYS A 82 7.59 2.88 17.16
C LYS A 82 8.73 2.02 17.71
N VAL A 83 9.84 2.02 17.01
CA VAL A 83 10.99 1.20 17.37
C VAL A 83 12.06 2.18 17.83
N PRO A 84 12.71 1.98 18.98
CA PRO A 84 13.91 2.72 19.33
C PRO A 84 14.97 2.60 18.24
N GLU A 85 15.85 3.59 18.08
CA GLU A 85 16.91 3.56 17.04
C GLU A 85 17.79 2.30 17.08
N THR A 86 17.86 1.64 18.22
CA THR A 86 18.59 0.36 18.42
C THR A 86 17.93 -0.85 17.73
N ALA A 87 16.69 -0.75 17.28
CA ALA A 87 16.02 -1.83 16.55
C ALA A 87 16.16 -1.70 15.03
N TYR A 88 17.24 -1.13 14.57
CA TYR A 88 17.62 -1.02 13.16
C TYR A 88 17.45 -2.34 12.41
N SER A 89 17.78 -3.43 13.09
CA SER A 89 17.72 -4.78 12.53
C SER A 89 16.34 -5.34 12.21
N GLU A 90 15.24 -4.90 12.88
CA GLU A 90 13.91 -5.50 12.65
C GLU A 90 13.31 -5.11 11.27
N PHE A 91 13.40 -3.82 10.89
CA PHE A 91 12.94 -3.40 9.55
C PHE A 91 13.77 -4.06 8.45
N ASP A 92 15.08 -4.20 8.65
CA ASP A 92 15.96 -4.82 7.68
C ASP A 92 15.67 -6.32 7.57
N HIS A 93 15.48 -7.03 8.68
CA HIS A 93 15.17 -8.45 8.67
C HIS A 93 13.81 -8.74 7.99
N VAL A 94 12.77 -7.96 8.33
CA VAL A 94 11.41 -8.22 7.85
C VAL A 94 11.16 -7.68 6.45
N ASN A 95 11.66 -6.49 6.12
CA ASN A 95 11.36 -5.86 4.83
C ASN A 95 12.41 -6.19 3.76
N TRP A 96 13.68 -6.22 4.11
CA TRP A 96 14.76 -6.45 3.16
C TRP A 96 15.16 -7.92 3.08
N LEU A 97 15.76 -8.47 4.14
CA LEU A 97 16.35 -9.83 4.10
C LEU A 97 15.29 -10.92 3.82
N ALA A 98 14.09 -10.78 4.40
CA ALA A 98 13.01 -11.72 4.13
C ALA A 98 12.53 -11.64 2.67
N THR A 99 12.44 -10.42 2.10
CA THR A 99 12.11 -10.22 0.68
C THR A 99 13.19 -10.82 -0.21
N GLN A 100 14.46 -10.59 0.08
CA GLN A 100 15.59 -11.17 -0.65
C GLN A 100 15.51 -12.71 -0.66
N ARG A 101 15.37 -13.33 0.52
CA ARG A 101 15.27 -14.80 0.65
C ARG A 101 14.10 -15.37 -0.14
N LEU A 102 12.95 -14.69 -0.12
CA LEU A 102 11.79 -15.13 -0.93
C LEU A 102 12.06 -14.97 -2.43
N ALA A 103 12.67 -13.86 -2.87
CA ALA A 103 13.01 -13.63 -4.26
C ALA A 103 14.06 -14.66 -4.76
N ASP A 104 15.08 -14.96 -3.94
CA ASP A 104 16.08 -16.01 -4.24
C ASP A 104 15.44 -17.38 -4.42
N ALA A 105 14.52 -17.76 -3.52
CA ALA A 105 13.79 -19.01 -3.62
C ALA A 105 12.86 -19.02 -4.86
N ALA A 106 12.17 -17.91 -5.13
CA ALA A 106 11.30 -17.75 -6.29
C ALA A 106 12.08 -17.92 -7.59
N ARG A 107 13.27 -17.33 -7.70
CA ARG A 107 14.15 -17.50 -8.86
C ARG A 107 14.57 -18.95 -9.05
N LYS A 108 14.99 -19.63 -7.96
CA LYS A 108 15.46 -21.03 -8.01
C LYS A 108 14.39 -21.99 -8.51
N VAL A 109 13.13 -21.77 -8.18
CA VAL A 109 12.00 -22.60 -8.64
C VAL A 109 11.41 -22.13 -9.98
N GLY A 110 11.94 -21.06 -10.58
CA GLY A 110 11.52 -20.60 -11.91
C GLY A 110 10.18 -19.87 -11.91
N ILE A 111 9.87 -19.05 -10.89
CA ILE A 111 8.65 -18.24 -10.85
C ILE A 111 8.57 -17.32 -12.07
N GLU A 112 7.41 -17.28 -12.73
CA GLU A 112 7.19 -16.48 -13.94
C GLU A 112 7.07 -14.96 -13.65
N ARG A 113 6.60 -14.59 -12.45
CA ARG A 113 6.40 -13.21 -12.04
C ARG A 113 6.52 -13.02 -10.53
N PHE A 114 7.31 -12.05 -10.11
CA PHE A 114 7.44 -11.61 -8.73
C PHE A 114 6.95 -10.15 -8.60
N VAL A 115 5.77 -9.94 -8.04
CA VAL A 115 5.23 -8.59 -7.78
C VAL A 115 5.58 -8.17 -6.37
N TYR A 116 6.36 -7.12 -6.24
CA TYR A 116 6.75 -6.57 -4.94
C TYR A 116 6.01 -5.25 -4.65
N ILE A 117 5.35 -5.17 -3.50
CA ILE A 117 4.73 -3.94 -3.05
C ILE A 117 5.69 -3.22 -2.11
N SER A 118 6.37 -2.22 -2.68
CA SER A 118 7.26 -1.29 -1.99
C SER A 118 6.47 -0.11 -1.38
N SER A 119 6.98 1.08 -1.51
CA SER A 119 6.35 2.32 -1.04
C SER A 119 7.01 3.53 -1.70
N VAL A 120 6.31 4.62 -1.91
CA VAL A 120 6.91 5.91 -2.26
C VAL A 120 7.98 6.35 -1.24
N ARG A 121 7.89 5.82 -0.01
CA ARG A 121 8.88 6.09 1.05
C ARG A 121 10.25 5.47 0.78
N SER A 122 10.38 4.52 -0.13
CA SER A 122 11.68 4.02 -0.60
C SER A 122 12.42 5.07 -1.42
N GLN A 123 11.71 6.05 -1.97
CA GLN A 123 12.27 7.08 -2.83
C GLN A 123 12.37 8.44 -2.16
N VAL A 124 11.43 8.79 -1.25
CA VAL A 124 11.36 10.14 -0.69
C VAL A 124 10.93 10.14 0.78
N GLY A 125 11.18 11.26 1.45
CA GLY A 125 10.75 11.55 2.82
C GLY A 125 9.23 11.70 3.00
N ALA A 126 8.81 12.37 4.08
CA ALA A 126 7.39 12.61 4.39
C ALA A 126 6.73 13.57 3.39
N SER A 127 7.52 14.39 2.69
CA SER A 127 7.11 15.36 1.68
C SER A 127 8.18 15.45 0.59
N ALA A 128 7.80 15.99 -0.55
CA ALA A 128 8.68 16.32 -1.68
C ALA A 128 8.43 17.77 -2.11
N VAL A 129 9.45 18.44 -2.62
CA VAL A 129 9.34 19.81 -3.15
C VAL A 129 8.76 19.80 -4.56
N GLN A 130 9.02 18.73 -5.31
CA GLN A 130 8.58 18.54 -6.68
C GLN A 130 7.68 17.31 -6.83
N ILE A 131 7.03 17.18 -7.98
CA ILE A 131 6.32 15.96 -8.36
C ILE A 131 7.37 14.87 -8.54
N MET A 132 7.13 13.71 -7.91
CA MET A 132 8.06 12.58 -7.93
C MET A 132 7.84 11.71 -9.16
N HIS A 133 8.93 11.33 -9.80
CA HIS A 133 8.99 10.41 -10.94
C HIS A 133 9.84 9.19 -10.57
N GLU A 134 9.66 8.05 -11.25
CA GLU A 134 10.39 6.81 -10.93
C GLU A 134 11.90 6.93 -11.09
N GLN A 135 12.37 7.79 -12.00
CA GLN A 135 13.78 8.04 -12.29
C GLN A 135 14.46 8.97 -11.27
N ASP A 136 13.71 9.64 -10.39
CA ASP A 136 14.31 10.50 -9.38
C ASP A 136 15.19 9.69 -8.42
N GLU A 137 16.35 10.22 -8.08
CA GLU A 137 17.32 9.58 -7.19
C GLU A 137 16.68 9.28 -5.81
N PRO A 138 16.68 8.02 -5.36
CA PRO A 138 16.09 7.68 -4.08
C PRO A 138 16.83 8.30 -2.89
N SER A 139 16.07 9.01 -2.04
CA SER A 139 16.57 9.65 -0.80
C SER A 139 15.62 9.38 0.39
N PRO A 140 15.50 8.12 0.82
CA PRO A 140 14.62 7.77 1.94
C PRO A 140 15.12 8.34 3.27
N THR A 141 14.25 9.03 4.02
CA THR A 141 14.62 9.75 5.25
C THR A 141 14.42 8.94 6.53
N ASN A 142 13.88 7.73 6.47
CA ASN A 142 13.65 6.89 7.65
C ASN A 142 14.00 5.42 7.40
N GLN A 143 14.07 4.63 8.46
CA GLN A 143 14.43 3.20 8.40
C GLN A 143 13.47 2.39 7.53
N TYR A 144 12.15 2.64 7.62
CA TYR A 144 11.17 1.99 6.78
C TYR A 144 11.46 2.21 5.29
N GLY A 145 11.66 3.46 4.88
CA GLY A 145 11.97 3.79 3.49
C GLY A 145 13.27 3.13 3.03
N ARG A 146 14.34 3.20 3.85
CA ARG A 146 15.61 2.54 3.55
C ARG A 146 15.48 1.03 3.40
N SER A 147 14.75 0.36 4.29
CA SER A 147 14.53 -1.09 4.21
C SER A 147 13.71 -1.49 2.97
N LYS A 148 12.75 -0.64 2.56
CA LYS A 148 11.99 -0.88 1.31
C LYS A 148 12.87 -0.70 0.08
N LEU A 149 13.73 0.32 0.05
CA LEU A 149 14.68 0.52 -1.05
C LEU A 149 15.69 -0.63 -1.15
N ALA A 150 16.25 -1.07 -0.02
CA ALA A 150 17.17 -2.21 0.00
C ALA A 150 16.49 -3.51 -0.50
N ALA A 151 15.20 -3.69 -0.19
CA ALA A 151 14.43 -4.81 -0.71
C ALA A 151 14.18 -4.72 -2.22
N GLU A 152 13.90 -3.52 -2.77
CA GLU A 152 13.78 -3.32 -4.22
C GLU A 152 15.09 -3.70 -4.92
N GLN A 153 16.22 -3.20 -4.43
CA GLN A 153 17.55 -3.49 -4.95
C GLN A 153 17.86 -5.00 -4.90
N ALA A 154 17.50 -5.67 -3.80
CA ALA A 154 17.68 -7.10 -3.66
C ALA A 154 16.83 -7.89 -4.68
N VAL A 155 15.57 -7.54 -4.89
CA VAL A 155 14.69 -8.19 -5.90
C VAL A 155 15.28 -8.01 -7.30
N GLN A 156 15.76 -6.82 -7.63
CA GLN A 156 16.41 -6.52 -8.92
C GLN A 156 17.71 -7.32 -9.11
N ALA A 157 18.57 -7.36 -8.08
CA ALA A 157 19.85 -8.07 -8.12
C ALA A 157 19.70 -9.61 -8.26
N VAL A 158 18.66 -10.18 -7.64
CA VAL A 158 18.34 -11.61 -7.76
C VAL A 158 18.02 -11.98 -9.22
N GLY A 159 17.43 -11.05 -10.01
CA GLY A 159 17.09 -11.28 -11.41
C GLY A 159 15.91 -12.23 -11.61
N VAL A 160 14.98 -12.33 -10.65
CA VAL A 160 13.65 -12.93 -10.86
C VAL A 160 12.84 -12.00 -11.76
N PRO A 161 11.95 -12.47 -12.65
CA PRO A 161 11.07 -11.59 -13.43
C PRO A 161 10.16 -10.78 -12.48
N PHE A 162 10.47 -9.50 -12.26
CA PHE A 162 9.80 -8.69 -11.24
C PHE A 162 8.92 -7.58 -11.83
N THR A 163 8.00 -7.10 -11.00
CA THR A 163 7.34 -5.79 -11.11
C THR A 163 7.27 -5.19 -9.71
N ILE A 164 7.75 -3.97 -9.56
CA ILE A 164 7.76 -3.26 -8.26
C ILE A 164 6.75 -2.12 -8.33
N PHE A 165 5.85 -2.05 -7.35
CA PHE A 165 4.98 -0.90 -7.15
C PHE A 165 5.44 -0.09 -5.94
N ARG A 166 5.54 1.23 -6.09
CA ARG A 166 5.76 2.23 -5.04
C ARG A 166 4.47 2.98 -4.74
N PRO A 167 3.53 2.40 -3.99
CA PRO A 167 2.28 3.09 -3.65
C PRO A 167 2.53 4.28 -2.73
N VAL A 168 1.70 5.31 -2.89
CA VAL A 168 1.48 6.37 -1.91
C VAL A 168 0.62 5.84 -0.75
N ILE A 169 0.08 6.73 0.09
CA ILE A 169 -0.82 6.30 1.17
C ILE A 169 -2.05 5.58 0.61
N ILE A 170 -2.25 4.34 1.04
CA ILE A 170 -3.36 3.51 0.58
C ILE A 170 -4.54 3.68 1.52
N TYR A 171 -5.74 3.88 0.95
CA TYR A 171 -7.00 3.95 1.70
C TYR A 171 -8.03 2.96 1.15
N GLY A 172 -9.06 2.64 1.95
CA GLY A 172 -10.12 1.70 1.59
C GLY A 172 -10.89 1.23 2.81
N PRO A 173 -11.73 0.19 2.68
CA PRO A 173 -12.51 -0.40 3.77
C PRO A 173 -11.65 -0.71 5.01
N HIS A 174 -12.18 -0.42 6.21
CA HIS A 174 -11.49 -0.62 7.49
C HIS A 174 -10.15 0.12 7.61
N PRO A 175 -10.14 1.47 7.42
CA PRO A 175 -8.92 2.25 7.35
C PRO A 175 -8.12 2.20 8.65
N LYS A 176 -6.79 2.28 8.52
CA LYS A 176 -5.85 2.36 9.65
C LYS A 176 -5.08 3.69 9.60
N GLY A 177 -4.38 4.00 10.68
CA GLY A 177 -3.46 5.14 10.73
C GLY A 177 -4.11 6.48 10.36
N ASN A 178 -3.50 7.20 9.42
CA ASN A 178 -3.90 8.56 9.06
C ASN A 178 -5.33 8.65 8.50
N MET A 179 -5.74 7.70 7.65
CA MET A 179 -7.09 7.69 7.06
C MET A 179 -8.18 7.47 8.11
N ARG A 180 -7.92 6.62 9.12
CA ARG A 180 -8.83 6.47 10.27
C ARG A 180 -8.93 7.78 11.07
N THR A 181 -7.84 8.51 11.22
CA THR A 181 -7.84 9.83 11.89
C THR A 181 -8.67 10.83 11.11
N LEU A 182 -8.51 10.92 9.78
CA LEU A 182 -9.31 11.79 8.92
C LEU A 182 -10.80 11.44 9.01
N LEU A 183 -11.14 10.16 9.00
CA LEU A 183 -12.54 9.73 9.13
C LEU A 183 -13.15 10.13 10.48
N ARG A 184 -12.40 10.01 11.60
CA ARG A 184 -12.83 10.50 12.92
C ARG A 184 -13.03 12.02 12.94
N LEU A 185 -12.11 12.77 12.32
CA LEU A 185 -12.25 14.23 12.20
C LEU A 185 -13.48 14.61 11.37
N ALA A 186 -13.73 13.88 10.27
CA ALA A 186 -14.92 14.11 9.46
C ALA A 186 -16.23 13.87 10.24
N ARG A 187 -16.23 12.93 11.19
CA ARG A 187 -17.39 12.65 12.08
C ARG A 187 -17.57 13.66 13.20
N SER A 188 -16.55 14.46 13.52
CA SER A 188 -16.64 15.51 14.54
C SER A 188 -17.61 16.61 14.08
N PRO A 189 -18.50 17.12 14.95
CA PRO A 189 -19.37 18.26 14.62
C PRO A 189 -18.61 19.59 14.61
N LEU A 190 -17.42 19.64 15.17
CA LEU A 190 -16.65 20.87 15.34
C LEU A 190 -16.09 21.39 14.01
N PRO A 191 -15.98 22.70 13.83
CA PRO A 191 -15.21 23.29 12.75
C PRO A 191 -13.75 22.83 12.80
N LEU A 192 -13.14 22.59 11.64
CA LEU A 192 -11.78 22.07 11.56
C LEU A 192 -10.80 23.14 11.08
N PRO A 193 -9.62 23.28 11.73
CA PRO A 193 -8.60 24.27 11.37
C PRO A 193 -7.76 23.78 10.17
N VAL A 194 -8.42 23.49 9.04
CA VAL A 194 -7.75 22.89 7.86
C VAL A 194 -7.75 23.81 6.64
N ALA A 195 -8.38 24.98 6.72
CA ALA A 195 -8.45 25.90 5.58
C ALA A 195 -7.07 26.41 5.11
N SER A 196 -6.13 26.57 6.05
CA SER A 196 -4.75 26.98 5.74
C SER A 196 -3.83 25.84 5.30
N VAL A 197 -4.27 24.57 5.41
CA VAL A 197 -3.45 23.40 5.03
C VAL A 197 -3.67 23.10 3.55
N THR A 198 -2.90 23.75 2.69
CA THR A 198 -3.03 23.69 1.23
C THR A 198 -2.16 22.62 0.59
N SER A 199 -1.36 21.91 1.38
CA SER A 199 -0.48 20.83 0.90
C SER A 199 -1.26 19.75 0.16
N ARG A 200 -0.79 19.40 -1.03
CA ARG A 200 -1.40 18.37 -1.89
C ARG A 200 -0.69 17.04 -1.73
N ARG A 201 -1.45 15.99 -1.64
CA ARG A 201 -0.93 14.64 -1.50
C ARG A 201 -1.64 13.68 -2.45
N SER A 202 -0.85 12.89 -3.13
CA SER A 202 -1.36 11.72 -3.83
C SER A 202 -1.84 10.69 -2.81
N VAL A 203 -2.99 10.10 -3.08
CA VAL A 203 -3.62 9.00 -2.33
C VAL A 203 -3.90 7.85 -3.27
N LEU A 204 -4.14 6.65 -2.77
CA LEU A 204 -4.38 5.48 -3.59
C LEU A 204 -5.50 4.63 -2.99
N ALA A 205 -6.58 4.44 -3.72
CA ALA A 205 -7.60 3.46 -3.35
C ALA A 205 -7.02 2.03 -3.41
N VAL A 206 -7.37 1.21 -2.42
CA VAL A 206 -6.93 -0.21 -2.40
C VAL A 206 -7.37 -0.95 -3.66
N ASP A 207 -8.54 -0.62 -4.21
CA ASP A 207 -9.07 -1.19 -5.44
C ASP A 207 -8.20 -0.83 -6.66
N ASN A 208 -7.66 0.38 -6.70
CA ASN A 208 -6.73 0.82 -7.75
C ASN A 208 -5.39 0.09 -7.67
N LEU A 209 -4.86 -0.14 -6.45
CA LEU A 209 -3.66 -0.96 -6.29
C LEU A 209 -3.91 -2.40 -6.77
N ILE A 210 -5.06 -2.99 -6.39
CA ILE A 210 -5.42 -4.35 -6.81
C ILE A 210 -5.57 -4.43 -8.32
N SER A 211 -6.23 -3.45 -8.95
CA SER A 211 -6.37 -3.41 -10.41
C SER A 211 -5.01 -3.33 -11.11
N ALA A 212 -4.07 -2.54 -10.57
CA ALA A 212 -2.71 -2.43 -11.12
C ALA A 212 -1.92 -3.73 -10.98
N ILE A 213 -2.04 -4.41 -9.83
CA ILE A 213 -1.42 -5.73 -9.64
C ILE A 213 -1.96 -6.71 -10.69
N ILE A 214 -3.29 -6.84 -10.84
CA ILE A 214 -3.89 -7.75 -11.82
C ILE A 214 -3.52 -7.35 -13.25
N PHE A 215 -3.48 -6.05 -13.55
CA PHE A 215 -3.01 -5.54 -14.83
C PHE A 215 -1.58 -6.01 -15.11
N ALA A 216 -0.67 -5.86 -14.15
CA ALA A 216 0.72 -6.28 -14.30
C ALA A 216 0.85 -7.80 -14.54
N LEU A 217 0.03 -8.63 -13.88
CA LEU A 217 0.06 -10.09 -14.09
C LEU A 217 -0.26 -10.48 -15.54
N ASN A 218 -1.07 -9.70 -16.24
CA ASN A 218 -1.54 -9.95 -17.60
C ASN A 218 -0.74 -9.21 -18.67
N ASN A 219 0.21 -8.34 -18.28
CA ASN A 219 0.95 -7.49 -19.22
C ASN A 219 2.46 -7.68 -19.08
N PRO A 220 3.11 -8.43 -19.99
CA PRO A 220 4.54 -8.68 -19.94
C PRO A 220 5.42 -7.42 -19.98
N VAL A 221 4.93 -6.32 -20.56
CA VAL A 221 5.65 -5.04 -20.64
C VAL A 221 6.00 -4.48 -19.25
N THR A 222 5.33 -4.93 -18.19
CA THR A 222 5.60 -4.53 -16.80
C THR A 222 6.72 -5.33 -16.13
N ILE A 223 7.29 -6.33 -16.81
CA ILE A 223 8.41 -7.12 -16.28
C ILE A 223 9.68 -6.28 -16.27
N GLY A 224 10.41 -6.29 -15.17
CA GLY A 224 11.65 -5.53 -14.98
C GLY A 224 11.40 -4.08 -14.56
N GLU A 225 10.16 -3.68 -14.36
CA GLU A 225 9.78 -2.29 -14.17
C GLU A 225 9.40 -1.95 -12.72
N THR A 226 9.67 -0.70 -12.36
CA THR A 226 9.21 -0.07 -11.12
C THR A 226 8.23 1.05 -11.45
N TYR A 227 7.12 1.12 -10.74
CA TYR A 227 6.05 2.11 -10.96
C TYR A 227 5.68 2.84 -9.68
N LEU A 228 5.60 4.16 -9.75
CA LEU A 228 4.83 4.97 -8.80
C LEU A 228 3.33 4.78 -9.08
N ILE A 229 2.53 4.69 -8.03
CA ILE A 229 1.09 4.46 -8.21
C ILE A 229 0.27 5.28 -7.21
N ALA A 230 -0.73 5.98 -7.77
CA ALA A 230 -1.69 6.82 -7.06
C ALA A 230 -3.03 6.88 -7.81
N ASP A 231 -4.05 7.46 -7.18
CA ASP A 231 -5.26 7.90 -7.85
C ASP A 231 -4.96 9.11 -8.76
N SER A 232 -5.86 9.40 -9.69
CA SER A 232 -5.63 10.38 -10.77
C SER A 232 -5.35 11.81 -10.30
N LYS A 233 -5.81 12.19 -9.10
CA LYS A 233 -5.70 13.59 -8.63
C LYS A 233 -5.15 13.66 -7.21
N PRO A 234 -4.07 14.44 -6.99
CA PRO A 234 -3.61 14.75 -5.65
C PRO A 234 -4.62 15.67 -4.94
N MET A 235 -4.83 15.45 -3.65
CA MET A 235 -5.82 16.15 -2.84
C MET A 235 -5.21 16.82 -1.62
N THR A 236 -5.83 17.91 -1.18
CA THR A 236 -5.58 18.47 0.15
C THR A 236 -6.37 17.72 1.21
N ILE A 237 -5.96 17.84 2.47
CA ILE A 237 -6.71 17.29 3.61
C ILE A 237 -8.11 17.88 3.68
N GLY A 238 -8.24 19.20 3.39
CA GLY A 238 -9.52 19.89 3.36
C GLY A 238 -10.48 19.29 2.32
N GLU A 239 -9.99 18.98 1.12
CA GLU A 239 -10.79 18.34 0.07
C GLU A 239 -11.26 16.94 0.50
N ILE A 240 -10.37 16.11 1.08
CA ILE A 240 -10.73 14.77 1.58
C ILE A 240 -11.80 14.87 2.67
N LEU A 241 -11.62 15.77 3.65
CA LEU A 241 -12.59 15.98 4.74
C LEU A 241 -13.93 16.51 4.23
N THR A 242 -13.91 17.38 3.22
CA THR A 242 -15.13 17.89 2.56
C THR A 242 -15.93 16.75 1.94
N ILE A 243 -15.26 15.85 1.19
CA ILE A 243 -15.91 14.67 0.60
C ILE A 243 -16.48 13.78 1.71
N LEU A 244 -15.69 13.45 2.73
CA LEU A 244 -16.13 12.58 3.82
C LEU A 244 -17.33 13.16 4.60
N ARG A 245 -17.39 14.47 4.83
CA ARG A 245 -18.56 15.12 5.47
C ARG A 245 -19.78 15.17 4.54
N LYS A 246 -19.57 15.49 3.26
CA LYS A 246 -20.64 15.49 2.25
C LYS A 246 -21.31 14.11 2.15
N LEU A 247 -20.52 13.04 2.21
CA LEU A 247 -21.03 11.67 2.22
C LEU A 247 -21.89 11.35 3.47
N GLN A 248 -21.72 12.11 4.55
CA GLN A 248 -22.54 12.03 5.78
C GLN A 248 -23.71 13.03 5.79
N GLY A 249 -24.00 13.70 4.68
CA GLY A 249 -25.03 14.73 4.61
C GLY A 249 -24.68 16.03 5.37
N ARG A 250 -23.38 16.28 5.63
CA ARG A 250 -22.89 17.43 6.40
C ARG A 250 -22.01 18.34 5.56
N SER A 251 -22.02 19.64 5.87
CA SER A 251 -21.05 20.59 5.33
C SER A 251 -19.77 20.59 6.16
N LEU A 252 -18.64 20.92 5.54
CA LEU A 252 -17.40 21.16 6.24
C LEU A 252 -17.35 22.64 6.68
N ALA A 253 -17.50 22.90 7.97
CA ALA A 253 -17.11 24.16 8.54
C ALA A 253 -15.60 24.17 8.76
N THR A 254 -14.89 25.10 8.12
CA THR A 254 -13.45 25.27 8.29
C THR A 254 -13.15 26.59 8.99
N ILE A 255 -12.10 26.59 9.80
CA ILE A 255 -11.54 27.80 10.39
C ILE A 255 -10.17 28.03 9.75
N ASN A 256 -9.92 29.27 9.35
CA ASN A 256 -8.61 29.67 8.87
C ASN A 256 -7.71 29.99 10.07
N VAL A 257 -6.90 29.02 10.47
CA VAL A 257 -5.91 29.15 11.55
C VAL A 257 -4.52 29.13 10.92
N PRO A 258 -3.65 30.10 11.21
CA PRO A 258 -2.27 30.07 10.72
C PRO A 258 -1.58 28.74 11.01
N GLN A 259 -0.88 28.19 10.02
CA GLN A 259 -0.23 26.87 10.13
C GLN A 259 0.71 26.77 11.34
N VAL A 260 1.38 27.88 11.71
CA VAL A 260 2.26 27.95 12.88
C VAL A 260 1.50 27.62 14.17
N ILE A 261 0.27 28.16 14.32
CA ILE A 261 -0.56 27.90 15.50
C ILE A 261 -0.99 26.43 15.54
N ILE A 262 -1.40 25.85 14.40
CA ILE A 262 -1.74 24.44 14.32
C ILE A 262 -0.55 23.57 14.70
N ARG A 263 0.63 23.87 14.17
CA ARG A 263 1.88 23.18 14.47
C ARG A 263 2.22 23.22 15.96
N LEU A 264 2.21 24.42 16.56
CA LEU A 264 2.51 24.63 17.98
C LEU A 264 1.52 23.87 18.87
N SER A 265 0.22 23.95 18.55
CA SER A 265 -0.82 23.20 19.28
C SER A 265 -0.56 21.70 19.25
N LEU A 266 -0.29 21.14 18.06
CA LEU A 266 0.02 19.72 17.94
C LEU A 266 1.28 19.31 18.70
N MET A 267 2.31 20.17 18.75
CA MET A 267 3.52 19.95 19.53
C MET A 267 3.23 19.96 21.04
N MET A 268 2.45 20.91 21.52
CA MET A 268 2.05 20.99 22.95
C MET A 268 1.30 19.74 23.42
N PHE A 269 0.49 19.14 22.55
CA PHE A 269 -0.23 17.89 22.85
C PHE A 269 0.57 16.62 22.55
N GLY A 270 1.88 16.71 22.32
CA GLY A 270 2.74 15.56 22.00
C GLY A 270 2.43 14.89 20.67
N ARG A 271 1.75 15.59 19.75
CA ARG A 271 1.33 15.10 18.43
C ARG A 271 2.03 15.79 17.26
N GLY A 272 3.23 16.29 17.47
CA GLY A 272 4.03 16.95 16.43
C GLY A 272 4.29 16.06 15.21
N ASP A 273 4.27 14.73 15.39
CA ASP A 273 4.35 13.75 14.30
C ASP A 273 3.16 13.82 13.32
N LEU A 274 1.98 14.24 13.79
CA LEU A 274 0.82 14.45 12.90
C LEU A 274 1.09 15.61 11.94
N TRP A 275 1.71 16.69 12.43
CA TRP A 275 2.06 17.81 11.57
C TRP A 275 2.96 17.38 10.41
N SER A 276 4.05 16.67 10.67
CA SER A 276 4.96 16.20 9.64
C SER A 276 4.31 15.25 8.61
N ARG A 277 3.25 14.55 9.02
CA ARG A 277 2.49 13.66 8.13
C ARG A 277 1.52 14.39 7.22
N PHE A 278 1.07 15.57 7.63
CA PHE A 278 0.03 16.33 6.93
C PHE A 278 0.55 17.62 6.29
N SER A 279 1.67 18.16 6.76
CA SER A 279 2.32 19.31 6.15
C SER A 279 3.26 18.88 5.04
N GLY A 280 3.32 19.69 3.99
CA GLY A 280 4.16 19.46 2.82
C GLY A 280 3.52 18.56 1.76
N ASP A 281 3.83 18.87 0.52
CA ASP A 281 3.34 18.15 -0.64
C ASP A 281 3.99 16.77 -0.75
N LEU A 282 3.23 15.82 -1.25
CA LEU A 282 3.75 14.54 -1.73
C LEU A 282 2.91 14.11 -2.92
N VAL A 283 3.31 14.55 -4.08
CA VAL A 283 2.65 14.27 -5.35
C VAL A 283 3.55 13.37 -6.18
N VAL A 284 2.98 12.34 -6.79
CA VAL A 284 3.69 11.43 -7.68
C VAL A 284 3.08 11.49 -9.07
N ASP A 285 3.92 11.31 -10.09
CA ASP A 285 3.50 11.12 -11.46
C ASP A 285 3.22 9.62 -11.70
N THR A 286 2.07 9.30 -12.30
CA THR A 286 1.65 7.93 -12.63
C THR A 286 1.69 7.64 -14.13
N SER A 287 2.17 8.61 -14.92
CA SER A 287 2.15 8.56 -16.39
C SER A 287 2.90 7.35 -16.95
N LYS A 288 3.96 6.87 -16.28
CA LYS A 288 4.69 5.67 -16.68
C LYS A 288 3.79 4.44 -16.70
N LEU A 289 3.04 4.17 -15.63
CA LEU A 289 2.11 3.04 -15.58
C LEU A 289 0.92 3.24 -16.51
N GLU A 290 0.47 4.48 -16.64
CA GLU A 290 -0.62 4.82 -17.55
C GLU A 290 -0.22 4.68 -19.03
N SER A 291 1.03 4.94 -19.38
CA SER A 291 1.54 4.82 -20.76
C SER A 291 1.52 3.38 -21.28
N VAL A 292 1.62 2.39 -20.38
CA VAL A 292 1.51 0.97 -20.74
C VAL A 292 0.07 0.44 -20.71
N GLY A 293 -0.93 1.32 -20.47
CA GLY A 293 -2.36 1.04 -20.64
C GLY A 293 -3.14 0.85 -19.33
N TRP A 294 -2.53 0.94 -18.16
CA TRP A 294 -3.30 0.91 -16.91
C TRP A 294 -4.06 2.22 -16.68
N ARG A 295 -5.25 2.11 -16.09
CA ARG A 295 -6.02 3.27 -15.60
C ARG A 295 -6.62 2.93 -14.23
N PRO A 296 -6.76 3.91 -13.32
CA PRO A 296 -7.47 3.70 -12.06
C PRO A 296 -8.88 3.15 -12.29
N ALA A 297 -9.22 2.08 -11.57
CA ALA A 297 -10.51 1.42 -11.67
C ALA A 297 -11.65 2.19 -11.00
N VAL A 298 -11.31 2.99 -9.98
CA VAL A 298 -12.25 3.84 -9.23
C VAL A 298 -11.68 5.25 -9.07
N ASP A 299 -12.54 6.26 -9.04
CA ASP A 299 -12.12 7.60 -8.67
C ASP A 299 -12.01 7.76 -7.14
N THR A 300 -11.35 8.84 -6.70
CA THR A 300 -11.10 9.06 -5.27
C THR A 300 -12.40 9.26 -4.47
N TYR A 301 -13.45 9.86 -5.06
CA TYR A 301 -14.74 10.03 -4.40
C TYR A 301 -15.40 8.67 -4.12
N ASP A 302 -15.44 7.79 -5.09
CA ASP A 302 -16.02 6.45 -4.95
C ASP A 302 -15.23 5.58 -3.99
N GLY A 303 -13.89 5.65 -4.03
CA GLY A 303 -13.02 4.97 -3.08
C GLY A 303 -13.23 5.44 -1.63
N LEU A 304 -13.35 6.76 -1.39
CA LEU A 304 -13.67 7.33 -0.08
C LEU A 304 -15.08 6.94 0.38
N ARG A 305 -16.05 6.88 -0.53
CA ARG A 305 -17.41 6.41 -0.26
C ARG A 305 -17.42 4.95 0.17
N ALA A 306 -16.70 4.08 -0.52
CA ALA A 306 -16.56 2.68 -0.15
C ALA A 306 -15.90 2.51 1.24
N MET A 307 -14.84 3.27 1.51
CA MET A 307 -14.19 3.31 2.82
C MET A 307 -15.16 3.68 3.94
N MET A 308 -16.00 4.69 3.73
CA MET A 308 -16.93 5.16 4.75
C MET A 308 -18.05 4.15 5.03
N ARG A 309 -18.67 3.59 3.98
CA ARG A 309 -19.72 2.57 4.11
C ARG A 309 -19.26 1.37 4.92
N ALA A 310 -18.07 0.86 4.65
CA ALA A 310 -17.51 -0.30 5.38
C ALA A 310 -17.28 -0.03 6.88
N GLU A 311 -17.07 1.22 7.28
CA GLU A 311 -16.96 1.59 8.70
C GLU A 311 -18.32 1.78 9.36
N ASP A 312 -19.33 2.24 8.62
CA ASP A 312 -20.70 2.38 9.11
C ASP A 312 -21.34 1.01 9.32
N ASP A 313 -21.16 0.07 8.39
CA ASP A 313 -21.61 -1.32 8.50
C ASP A 313 -20.99 -2.02 9.72
N LYS A 314 -19.70 -1.77 10.00
CA LYS A 314 -19.03 -2.31 11.19
C LYS A 314 -19.57 -1.72 12.50
N SER A 315 -19.97 -0.46 12.49
CA SER A 315 -20.55 0.20 13.68
C SER A 315 -21.98 -0.21 13.95
N ALA A 316 -22.66 -0.78 12.96
CA ALA A 316 -24.03 -1.29 13.04
C ALA A 316 -24.12 -2.78 13.44
N GLN A 317 -22.99 -3.49 13.48
CA GLN A 317 -22.95 -4.86 14.00
C GLN A 317 -22.86 -4.83 15.53
N PRO A 318 -23.79 -5.45 16.26
CA PRO A 318 -23.86 -5.46 17.73
C PRO A 318 -22.67 -6.14 18.40
#